data_f2d4ec51a8a37c4d22a2ed112899bfbb
#
_entry.id   f2d4ec51a8a37c4d22a2ed112899bfbb
#
_cell.length_a   1.000
_cell.length_b   1.000
_cell.length_c   1.000
_cell.angle_alpha   90.00
_cell.angle_beta   90.00
_cell.angle_gamma   90.00
#
_symmetry.space_group_name_H-M   'P 1'
#
loop_
_entity.id
_entity.type
_entity.pdbx_description
1 polymer ?
#
loop_
_entity_poly.entity_id
_entity_poly.type
_entity_poly.pdbx_seq_one_letter_code
_entity_poly.pdbx_strand_id
1 'polypeptide(L)'
;MIASFLTTFFNRFYVVLKLNLYFWLLTIMGGIIFGIGPAFLSIAKLFLEFRWDHQELTWKKVFSTFKASFKRGNFFFGGFLILGVILSYNLYFSLQINHLIFLIIDFLLIFALFLMAISFLFALFIESQYEATIKDIWKLSILLFFMDFWTLIKLGGLLIGVSVLTYYNPALIIFGSISLFIILASFISNKLFARLSQKLVYIS
;
A
#
# COMPACT_ATOMS: atom_id res chain seq x y z
N MET A 1 -34.79 -4.95 -4.71
CA MET A 1 -33.75 -5.12 -3.67
C MET A 1 -32.69 -6.16 -4.09
N ILE A 2 -33.02 -7.40 -4.46
CA ILE A 2 -32.05 -8.44 -4.88
C ILE A 2 -31.28 -8.02 -6.15
N ALA A 3 -31.97 -7.50 -7.17
CA ALA A 3 -31.34 -7.06 -8.41
C ALA A 3 -30.32 -5.92 -8.19
N SER A 4 -30.66 -4.92 -7.37
CA SER A 4 -29.75 -3.82 -7.06
C SER A 4 -28.53 -4.28 -6.25
N PHE A 5 -28.68 -5.24 -5.35
CA PHE A 5 -27.58 -5.86 -4.61
C PHE A 5 -26.63 -6.60 -5.55
N LEU A 6 -27.17 -7.44 -6.44
CA LEU A 6 -26.38 -8.19 -7.42
C LEU A 6 -25.61 -7.25 -8.34
N THR A 7 -26.26 -6.23 -8.87
CA THR A 7 -25.59 -5.23 -9.74
C THR A 7 -24.44 -4.54 -9.02
N THR A 8 -24.65 -4.11 -7.78
CA THR A 8 -23.61 -3.48 -6.96
C THR A 8 -22.46 -4.44 -6.67
N PHE A 9 -22.77 -5.70 -6.34
CA PHE A 9 -21.76 -6.73 -6.07
C PHE A 9 -20.89 -6.99 -7.31
N PHE A 10 -21.52 -7.25 -8.47
CA PHE A 10 -20.79 -7.51 -9.71
C PHE A 10 -19.97 -6.31 -10.17
N ASN A 11 -20.49 -5.09 -10.02
CA ASN A 11 -19.75 -3.89 -10.32
C ASN A 11 -18.48 -3.75 -9.46
N ARG A 12 -18.60 -3.96 -8.14
CA ARG A 12 -17.43 -3.91 -7.24
C ARG A 12 -16.41 -5.00 -7.55
N PHE A 13 -16.89 -6.21 -7.80
CA PHE A 13 -16.04 -7.33 -8.20
C PHE A 13 -15.29 -7.04 -9.49
N TYR A 14 -15.98 -6.48 -10.49
CA TYR A 14 -15.37 -6.08 -11.77
C TYR A 14 -14.30 -4.99 -11.58
N VAL A 15 -14.55 -3.98 -10.74
CA VAL A 15 -13.55 -2.95 -10.43
C VAL A 15 -12.30 -3.55 -9.78
N VAL A 16 -12.46 -4.45 -8.81
CA VAL A 16 -11.33 -5.16 -8.17
C VAL A 16 -10.51 -5.92 -9.21
N LEU A 17 -11.15 -6.70 -10.04
CA LEU A 17 -10.51 -7.44 -11.15
C LEU A 17 -9.76 -6.51 -12.10
N LYS A 18 -10.43 -5.48 -12.59
CA LYS A 18 -9.89 -4.52 -13.57
C LYS A 18 -8.66 -3.80 -13.02
N LEU A 19 -8.72 -3.32 -11.79
CA LEU A 19 -7.58 -2.66 -11.13
C LEU A 19 -6.41 -3.62 -10.91
N ASN A 20 -6.67 -4.88 -10.55
CA ASN A 20 -5.61 -5.87 -10.36
C ASN A 20 -4.92 -6.24 -11.67
N LEU A 21 -5.68 -6.40 -12.76
CA LEU A 21 -5.11 -6.64 -14.09
C LEU A 21 -4.29 -5.44 -14.55
N TYR A 22 -4.77 -4.22 -14.33
CA TYR A 22 -3.99 -3.01 -14.62
C TYR A 22 -2.71 -2.95 -13.80
N PHE A 23 -2.74 -3.33 -12.52
CA PHE A 23 -1.53 -3.40 -11.70
C PHE A 23 -0.47 -4.28 -12.35
N TRP A 24 -0.82 -5.50 -12.76
CA TRP A 24 0.12 -6.42 -13.37
C TRP A 24 0.63 -5.94 -14.73
N LEU A 25 -0.27 -5.41 -15.58
CA LEU A 25 0.13 -4.82 -16.87
C LEU A 25 1.13 -3.68 -16.68
N LEU A 26 0.87 -2.76 -15.76
CA LEU A 26 1.76 -1.64 -15.47
C LEU A 26 3.09 -2.11 -14.87
N THR A 27 3.05 -3.12 -14.01
CA THR A 27 4.25 -3.72 -13.40
C THR A 27 5.16 -4.32 -14.46
N ILE A 28 4.61 -5.07 -15.40
CA ILE A 28 5.37 -5.65 -16.52
C ILE A 28 5.92 -4.55 -17.43
N MET A 29 5.10 -3.56 -17.79
CA MET A 29 5.53 -2.42 -18.62
C MET A 29 6.61 -1.57 -17.97
N GLY A 30 6.62 -1.47 -16.62
CA GLY A 30 7.64 -0.76 -15.86
C GLY A 30 8.94 -1.53 -15.65
N GLY A 31 9.08 -2.75 -16.20
CA GLY A 31 10.27 -3.60 -16.02
C GLY A 31 10.28 -4.38 -14.71
N ILE A 32 9.11 -4.81 -14.25
CA ILE A 32 8.83 -5.58 -13.03
C ILE A 32 9.26 -4.83 -11.77
N ILE A 33 10.54 -4.84 -11.39
CA ILE A 33 11.04 -4.21 -10.14
C ILE A 33 10.71 -2.72 -10.11
N PHE A 34 11.00 -2.00 -11.19
CA PHE A 34 10.70 -0.56 -11.31
C PHE A 34 9.22 -0.27 -11.62
N GLY A 35 8.44 -1.29 -11.93
CA GLY A 35 7.01 -1.19 -12.19
C GLY A 35 6.14 -1.28 -10.94
N ILE A 36 6.55 -2.06 -9.90
CA ILE A 36 5.72 -2.35 -8.71
C ILE A 36 5.30 -1.06 -7.98
N GLY A 37 6.26 -0.21 -7.61
CA GLY A 37 5.99 1.02 -6.87
C GLY A 37 5.06 1.98 -7.60
N PRO A 38 5.37 2.36 -8.85
CA PRO A 38 4.49 3.21 -9.66
C PRO A 38 3.13 2.60 -9.95
N ALA A 39 3.05 1.28 -10.21
CA ALA A 39 1.78 0.59 -10.42
C ALA A 39 0.90 0.66 -9.17
N PHE A 40 1.45 0.33 -7.99
CA PHE A 40 0.73 0.41 -6.73
C PHE A 40 0.20 1.83 -6.47
N LEU A 41 1.05 2.84 -6.61
CA LEU A 41 0.67 4.25 -6.43
C LEU A 41 -0.42 4.67 -7.42
N SER A 42 -0.33 4.23 -8.67
CA SER A 42 -1.31 4.56 -9.71
C SER A 42 -2.68 3.94 -9.44
N ILE A 43 -2.71 2.65 -9.04
CA ILE A 43 -3.95 1.97 -8.68
C ILE A 43 -4.59 2.61 -7.45
N ALA A 44 -3.79 3.01 -6.45
CA ALA A 44 -4.29 3.73 -5.28
C ALA A 44 -4.92 5.08 -5.65
N LYS A 45 -4.23 5.89 -6.48
CA LYS A 45 -4.74 7.17 -7.00
C LYS A 45 -6.05 6.99 -7.75
N LEU A 46 -6.08 6.07 -8.72
CA LEU A 46 -7.27 5.80 -9.54
C LEU A 46 -8.45 5.34 -8.71
N PHE A 47 -8.22 4.45 -7.73
CA PHE A 47 -9.31 4.03 -6.85
C PHE A 47 -9.82 5.16 -5.96
N LEU A 48 -8.94 6.02 -5.44
CA LEU A 48 -9.35 7.15 -4.61
C LEU A 48 -10.13 8.20 -5.40
N GLU A 49 -9.79 8.41 -6.68
CA GLU A 49 -10.43 9.36 -7.57
C GLU A 49 -11.79 8.83 -8.08
N PHE A 50 -11.82 7.63 -8.65
CA PHE A 50 -13.00 7.09 -9.35
C PHE A 50 -13.83 6.09 -8.53
N ARG A 51 -13.30 5.62 -7.40
CA ARG A 51 -13.99 4.66 -6.51
C ARG A 51 -14.49 3.43 -7.27
N TRP A 52 -15.80 3.24 -7.29
CA TRP A 52 -16.45 2.07 -7.92
C TRP A 52 -16.94 2.35 -9.34
N ASP A 53 -16.56 3.48 -9.93
CA ASP A 53 -16.93 3.80 -11.30
C ASP A 53 -15.95 3.14 -12.29
N HIS A 54 -16.35 1.97 -12.81
CA HIS A 54 -15.56 1.21 -13.76
C HIS A 54 -15.44 1.85 -15.15
N GLN A 55 -16.37 2.76 -15.52
CA GLN A 55 -16.37 3.42 -16.83
C GLN A 55 -15.26 4.46 -16.92
N GLU A 56 -14.98 5.15 -15.83
CA GLU A 56 -13.91 6.13 -15.74
C GLU A 56 -12.50 5.50 -15.72
N LEU A 57 -12.37 4.22 -15.36
CA LEU A 57 -11.11 3.48 -15.35
C LEU A 57 -10.68 3.06 -16.77
N THR A 58 -10.43 4.04 -17.64
CA THR A 58 -9.97 3.80 -19.02
C THR A 58 -8.46 3.57 -19.06
N TRP A 59 -7.99 2.76 -20.04
CA TRP A 59 -6.56 2.51 -20.23
C TRP A 59 -5.74 3.79 -20.38
N LYS A 60 -6.26 4.79 -21.08
CA LYS A 60 -5.60 6.09 -21.26
C LYS A 60 -5.33 6.80 -19.93
N LYS A 61 -6.31 6.84 -19.02
CA LYS A 61 -6.17 7.42 -17.68
C LYS A 61 -5.19 6.61 -16.83
N VAL A 62 -5.32 5.29 -16.84
CA VAL A 62 -4.44 4.38 -16.10
C VAL A 62 -2.98 4.59 -16.50
N PHE A 63 -2.68 4.61 -17.78
CA PHE A 63 -1.33 4.77 -18.28
C PHE A 63 -0.77 6.19 -18.06
N SER A 64 -1.60 7.23 -18.17
CA SER A 64 -1.18 8.59 -17.86
C SER A 64 -0.84 8.77 -16.38
N THR A 65 -1.65 8.20 -15.47
CA THR A 65 -1.40 8.21 -14.03
C THR A 65 -0.13 7.42 -13.68
N PHE A 66 0.11 6.30 -14.36
CA PHE A 66 1.34 5.52 -14.20
C PHE A 66 2.59 6.32 -14.58
N LYS A 67 2.59 6.98 -15.74
CA LYS A 67 3.70 7.83 -16.15
C LYS A 67 3.96 8.96 -15.16
N ALA A 68 2.90 9.64 -14.71
CA ALA A 68 3.01 10.71 -13.73
C ALA A 68 3.55 10.23 -12.37
N SER A 69 3.19 9.00 -11.98
CA SER A 69 3.61 8.39 -10.71
C SER A 69 4.96 7.67 -10.79
N PHE A 70 5.56 7.52 -11.97
CA PHE A 70 6.71 6.62 -12.17
C PHE A 70 7.93 7.01 -11.33
N LYS A 71 8.33 8.28 -11.35
CA LYS A 71 9.50 8.76 -10.60
C LYS A 71 9.28 8.68 -9.09
N ARG A 72 8.14 9.18 -8.60
CA ARG A 72 7.83 9.22 -7.17
C ARG A 72 7.55 7.83 -6.61
N GLY A 73 6.79 6.99 -7.32
CA GLY A 73 6.53 5.61 -6.94
C GLY A 73 7.80 4.78 -6.81
N ASN A 74 8.76 4.93 -7.74
CA ASN A 74 10.05 4.25 -7.66
C ASN A 74 10.93 4.80 -6.54
N PHE A 75 10.88 6.10 -6.26
CA PHE A 75 11.63 6.67 -5.15
C PHE A 75 11.17 6.09 -3.81
N PHE A 76 9.86 6.03 -3.55
CA PHE A 76 9.32 5.44 -2.33
C PHE A 76 9.59 3.94 -2.27
N PHE A 77 9.23 3.20 -3.32
CA PHE A 77 9.42 1.75 -3.36
C PHE A 77 10.90 1.35 -3.22
N GLY A 78 11.78 2.00 -3.99
CA GLY A 78 13.23 1.74 -3.95
C GLY A 78 13.84 2.05 -2.58
N GLY A 79 13.48 3.18 -1.97
CA GLY A 79 13.96 3.56 -0.64
C GLY A 79 13.54 2.55 0.44
N PHE A 80 12.26 2.17 0.45
CA PHE A 80 11.77 1.16 1.40
C PHE A 80 12.33 -0.25 1.11
N LEU A 81 12.52 -0.61 -0.15
CA LEU A 81 13.10 -1.89 -0.54
C LEU A 81 14.56 -1.99 -0.06
N ILE A 82 15.38 -0.97 -0.28
CA ILE A 82 16.78 -0.95 0.16
C ILE A 82 16.86 -1.07 1.69
N LEU A 83 16.07 -0.26 2.42
CA LEU A 83 16.02 -0.35 3.89
C LEU A 83 15.55 -1.72 4.36
N GLY A 84 14.53 -2.30 3.72
CA GLY A 84 14.01 -3.62 4.04
C GLY A 84 15.05 -4.73 3.84
N VAL A 85 15.79 -4.67 2.75
CA VAL A 85 16.91 -5.62 2.49
C VAL A 85 17.98 -5.50 3.58
N ILE A 86 18.39 -4.27 3.92
CA ILE A 86 19.38 -4.02 4.96
C ILE A 86 18.91 -4.58 6.31
N LEU A 87 17.69 -4.28 6.74
CA LEU A 87 17.14 -4.75 8.01
C LEU A 87 16.99 -6.28 8.04
N SER A 88 16.49 -6.87 6.94
CA SER A 88 16.32 -8.32 6.83
C SER A 88 17.67 -9.06 6.86
N TYR A 89 18.67 -8.48 6.20
CA TYR A 89 20.02 -9.05 6.20
C TYR A 89 20.65 -8.99 7.60
N ASN A 90 20.51 -7.87 8.31
CA ASN A 90 20.95 -7.73 9.70
C ASN A 90 20.23 -8.73 10.61
N LEU A 91 18.92 -8.91 10.47
CA LEU A 91 18.16 -9.88 11.24
C LEU A 91 18.64 -11.30 10.98
N TYR A 92 18.90 -11.66 9.71
CA TYR A 92 19.40 -12.98 9.34
C TYR A 92 20.73 -13.30 10.03
N PHE A 93 21.68 -12.35 10.10
CA PHE A 93 22.95 -12.57 10.80
C PHE A 93 22.81 -12.55 12.32
N SER A 94 21.98 -11.68 12.85
CA SER A 94 21.72 -11.57 14.29
C SER A 94 21.17 -12.89 14.86
N LEU A 95 20.23 -13.51 14.16
CA LEU A 95 19.61 -14.80 14.54
C LEU A 95 20.60 -15.98 14.63
N GLN A 96 21.80 -15.86 14.02
CA GLN A 96 22.83 -16.91 14.08
C GLN A 96 23.68 -16.85 15.35
N ILE A 97 23.57 -15.78 16.15
CA ILE A 97 24.39 -15.55 17.33
C ILE A 97 23.58 -15.89 18.58
N ASN A 98 23.89 -17.01 19.22
CA ASN A 98 23.25 -17.48 20.45
C ASN A 98 23.72 -16.69 21.68
N HIS A 99 23.28 -15.44 21.81
CA HIS A 99 23.57 -14.59 22.96
C HIS A 99 22.37 -13.73 23.32
N LEU A 100 22.09 -13.55 24.62
CA LEU A 100 20.90 -12.84 25.12
C LEU A 100 20.73 -11.42 24.54
N ILE A 101 21.84 -10.69 24.31
CA ILE A 101 21.81 -9.35 23.71
C ILE A 101 21.25 -9.39 22.29
N PHE A 102 21.59 -10.42 21.50
CA PHE A 102 21.10 -10.56 20.13
C PHE A 102 19.59 -10.83 20.08
N LEU A 103 19.01 -11.51 21.06
CA LEU A 103 17.55 -11.66 21.16
C LEU A 103 16.84 -10.31 21.27
N ILE A 104 17.42 -9.34 22.02
CA ILE A 104 16.88 -7.98 22.10
C ILE A 104 17.03 -7.26 20.76
N ILE A 105 18.17 -7.41 20.10
CA ILE A 105 18.45 -6.84 18.77
C ILE A 105 17.45 -7.41 17.74
N ASP A 106 17.21 -8.71 17.75
CA ASP A 106 16.26 -9.38 16.86
C ASP A 106 14.86 -8.83 17.02
N PHE A 107 14.42 -8.66 18.27
CA PHE A 107 13.12 -8.04 18.54
C PHE A 107 13.03 -6.62 17.99
N LEU A 108 14.07 -5.81 18.16
CA LEU A 108 14.13 -4.46 17.63
C LEU A 108 14.15 -4.43 16.10
N LEU A 109 14.84 -5.36 15.45
CA LEU A 109 14.91 -5.48 13.99
C LEU A 109 13.54 -5.91 13.41
N ILE A 110 12.86 -6.88 14.04
CA ILE A 110 11.50 -7.28 13.65
C ILE A 110 10.53 -6.10 13.79
N PHE A 111 10.62 -5.37 14.90
CA PHE A 111 9.81 -4.17 15.10
C PHE A 111 10.10 -3.10 14.03
N ALA A 112 11.38 -2.87 13.70
CA ALA A 112 11.79 -1.92 12.67
C ALA A 112 11.28 -2.33 11.28
N LEU A 113 11.30 -3.62 10.92
CA LEU A 113 10.73 -4.15 9.69
C LEU A 113 9.23 -3.93 9.62
N PHE A 114 8.51 -4.18 10.73
CA PHE A 114 7.08 -3.94 10.80
C PHE A 114 6.74 -2.44 10.67
N LEU A 115 7.44 -1.59 11.42
CA LEU A 115 7.32 -0.13 11.31
C LEU A 115 7.55 0.33 9.88
N MET A 116 8.60 -0.16 9.23
CA MET A 116 8.94 0.19 7.86
C MET A 116 7.84 -0.23 6.88
N ALA A 117 7.33 -1.45 6.98
CA ALA A 117 6.27 -1.95 6.08
C ALA A 117 4.99 -1.11 6.18
N ILE A 118 4.55 -0.77 7.39
CA ILE A 118 3.37 0.06 7.60
C ILE A 118 3.62 1.52 7.18
N SER A 119 4.79 2.07 7.49
CA SER A 119 5.16 3.43 7.05
C SER A 119 5.21 3.55 5.53
N PHE A 120 5.66 2.50 4.83
CA PHE A 120 5.60 2.44 3.37
C PHE A 120 4.17 2.56 2.85
N LEU A 121 3.22 1.81 3.42
CA LEU A 121 1.81 1.89 3.04
C LEU A 121 1.26 3.29 3.28
N PHE A 122 1.54 3.89 4.43
CA PHE A 122 1.13 5.27 4.70
C PHE A 122 1.76 6.26 3.71
N ALA A 123 3.05 6.12 3.38
CA ALA A 123 3.71 6.98 2.41
C ALA A 123 3.02 6.92 1.03
N LEU A 124 2.66 5.72 0.56
CA LEU A 124 1.95 5.56 -0.70
C LEU A 124 0.53 6.15 -0.67
N PHE A 125 -0.19 6.01 0.45
CA PHE A 125 -1.53 6.58 0.59
C PHE A 125 -1.47 8.12 0.75
N ILE A 126 -0.50 8.68 1.48
CA ILE A 126 -0.30 10.13 1.56
C ILE A 126 0.00 10.69 0.18
N GLU A 127 0.95 10.08 -0.54
CA GLU A 127 1.33 10.47 -1.91
C GLU A 127 0.17 10.37 -2.89
N SER A 128 -0.79 9.45 -2.65
CA SER A 128 -1.96 9.31 -3.52
C SER A 128 -3.04 10.37 -3.28
N GLN A 129 -3.06 11.01 -2.11
CA GLN A 129 -4.12 11.95 -1.71
C GLN A 129 -3.65 13.41 -1.61
N TYR A 130 -2.36 13.63 -1.32
CA TYR A 130 -1.81 14.96 -1.02
C TYR A 130 -0.59 15.27 -1.86
N GLU A 131 -0.51 16.51 -2.33
CA GLU A 131 0.69 17.06 -2.94
C GLU A 131 1.62 17.56 -1.84
N ALA A 132 2.53 16.70 -1.37
CA ALA A 132 3.50 17.03 -0.34
C ALA A 132 4.94 16.76 -0.81
N THR A 133 5.91 17.35 -0.13
CA THR A 133 7.31 17.05 -0.43
C THR A 133 7.66 15.62 0.01
N ILE A 134 8.60 15.00 -0.67
CA ILE A 134 9.03 13.63 -0.34
C ILE A 134 9.46 13.53 1.14
N LYS A 135 10.16 14.57 1.63
CA LYS A 135 10.63 14.63 3.02
C LYS A 135 9.47 14.66 4.02
N ASP A 136 8.43 15.43 3.71
CA ASP A 136 7.26 15.54 4.59
C ASP A 136 6.45 14.23 4.60
N ILE A 137 6.34 13.55 3.45
CA ILE A 137 5.68 12.25 3.36
C ILE A 137 6.39 11.21 4.22
N TRP A 138 7.72 11.11 4.17
CA TRP A 138 8.49 10.21 5.01
C TRP A 138 8.27 10.51 6.49
N LYS A 139 8.38 11.78 6.87
CA LYS A 139 8.19 12.22 8.25
C LYS A 139 6.78 11.93 8.75
N LEU A 140 5.77 12.22 7.92
CA LEU A 140 4.37 12.03 8.25
C LEU A 140 4.00 10.53 8.31
N SER A 141 4.53 9.70 7.42
CA SER A 141 4.26 8.26 7.41
C SER A 141 4.78 7.54 8.67
N ILE A 142 5.97 7.94 9.16
CA ILE A 142 6.51 7.43 10.43
C ILE A 142 5.67 7.94 11.61
N LEU A 143 5.29 9.21 11.60
CA LEU A 143 4.48 9.81 12.67
C LEU A 143 3.12 9.14 12.77
N LEU A 144 2.49 8.82 11.65
CA LEU A 144 1.21 8.11 11.59
C LEU A 144 1.26 6.72 12.21
N PHE A 145 2.40 6.03 12.09
CA PHE A 145 2.59 4.74 12.75
C PHE A 145 2.37 4.85 14.27
N PHE A 146 2.80 5.93 14.91
CA PHE A 146 2.65 6.11 16.35
C PHE A 146 1.33 6.78 16.78
N MET A 147 0.58 7.37 15.86
CA MET A 147 -0.64 8.13 16.19
C MET A 147 -1.88 7.28 16.39
N ASP A 148 -2.03 6.16 15.68
CA ASP A 148 -3.26 5.37 15.72
C ASP A 148 -2.99 3.86 15.70
N PHE A 149 -2.86 3.32 16.90
CA PHE A 149 -2.60 1.89 17.12
C PHE A 149 -3.69 0.98 16.53
N TRP A 150 -4.96 1.41 16.56
CA TRP A 150 -6.06 0.62 16.01
C TRP A 150 -6.00 0.50 14.48
N THR A 151 -5.58 1.55 13.80
CA THR A 151 -5.36 1.51 12.35
C THR A 151 -4.21 0.57 12.00
N LEU A 152 -3.14 0.53 12.81
CA LEU A 152 -2.04 -0.43 12.63
C LEU A 152 -2.51 -1.88 12.73
N ILE A 153 -3.26 -2.23 13.77
CA ILE A 153 -3.80 -3.58 13.95
C ILE A 153 -4.68 -3.98 12.77
N LYS A 154 -5.54 -3.08 12.29
CA LYS A 154 -6.41 -3.34 11.15
C LYS A 154 -5.61 -3.52 9.85
N LEU A 155 -4.60 -2.70 9.59
CA LEU A 155 -3.74 -2.83 8.40
C LEU A 155 -2.89 -4.09 8.46
N GLY A 156 -2.32 -4.41 9.62
CA GLY A 156 -1.58 -5.65 9.83
C GLY A 156 -2.48 -6.89 9.65
N GLY A 157 -3.66 -6.87 10.25
CA GLY A 157 -4.66 -7.94 10.09
C GLY A 157 -5.13 -8.09 8.64
N LEU A 158 -5.32 -6.96 7.93
CA LEU A 158 -5.64 -6.98 6.50
C LEU A 158 -4.51 -7.60 5.68
N LEU A 159 -3.26 -7.23 5.94
CA LEU A 159 -2.11 -7.79 5.24
C LEU A 159 -2.02 -9.30 5.43
N ILE A 160 -2.14 -9.76 6.68
CA ILE A 160 -2.17 -11.19 7.00
C ILE A 160 -3.36 -11.87 6.34
N GLY A 161 -4.56 -11.31 6.44
CA GLY A 161 -5.78 -11.89 5.85
C GLY A 161 -5.69 -12.05 4.34
N VAL A 162 -5.24 -11.02 3.61
CA VAL A 162 -5.05 -11.10 2.16
C VAL A 162 -3.94 -12.10 1.80
N SER A 163 -2.85 -12.14 2.58
CA SER A 163 -1.75 -13.10 2.34
C SER A 163 -2.21 -14.54 2.53
N VAL A 164 -2.98 -14.83 3.58
CA VAL A 164 -3.55 -16.16 3.84
C VAL A 164 -4.53 -16.56 2.73
N LEU A 165 -5.44 -15.65 2.34
CA LEU A 165 -6.38 -15.92 1.23
C LEU A 165 -5.63 -16.22 -0.08
N THR A 166 -4.56 -15.47 -0.37
CA THR A 166 -3.73 -15.67 -1.56
C THR A 166 -2.94 -16.97 -1.49
N TYR A 167 -2.48 -17.37 -0.31
CA TYR A 167 -1.79 -18.64 -0.11
C TYR A 167 -2.69 -19.85 -0.43
N TYR A 168 -3.94 -19.84 0.06
CA TYR A 168 -4.91 -20.92 -0.24
C TYR A 168 -5.46 -20.85 -1.67
N ASN A 169 -5.48 -19.67 -2.28
CA ASN A 169 -5.99 -19.47 -3.65
C ASN A 169 -4.99 -18.64 -4.46
N PRO A 170 -3.89 -19.23 -4.98
CA PRO A 170 -2.82 -18.48 -5.68
C PRO A 170 -3.31 -17.70 -6.91
N ALA A 171 -4.43 -18.12 -7.52
CA ALA A 171 -5.05 -17.39 -8.63
C ALA A 171 -5.45 -15.96 -8.24
N LEU A 172 -5.77 -15.70 -6.95
CA LEU A 172 -6.13 -14.37 -6.46
C LEU A 172 -5.01 -13.35 -6.64
N ILE A 173 -3.75 -13.76 -6.70
CA ILE A 173 -2.63 -12.81 -6.94
C ILE A 173 -2.81 -12.08 -8.26
N ILE A 174 -3.28 -12.81 -9.29
CA ILE A 174 -3.51 -12.25 -10.62
C ILE A 174 -4.86 -11.52 -10.70
N PHE A 175 -5.89 -12.03 -10.01
CA PHE A 175 -7.26 -11.55 -10.21
C PHE A 175 -7.74 -10.53 -9.15
N GLY A 176 -7.11 -10.43 -7.97
CA GLY A 176 -7.70 -9.54 -6.98
C GLY A 176 -6.88 -9.17 -5.76
N SER A 177 -5.84 -9.92 -5.36
CA SER A 177 -5.19 -9.74 -4.06
C SER A 177 -4.66 -8.32 -3.83
N ILE A 178 -3.96 -7.76 -4.81
CA ILE A 178 -3.30 -6.46 -4.66
C ILE A 178 -4.32 -5.32 -4.66
N SER A 179 -5.25 -5.33 -5.60
CA SER A 179 -6.30 -4.31 -5.65
C SER A 179 -7.24 -4.38 -4.45
N LEU A 180 -7.61 -5.60 -3.99
CA LEU A 180 -8.40 -5.79 -2.78
C LEU A 180 -7.67 -5.21 -1.56
N PHE A 181 -6.37 -5.50 -1.44
CA PHE A 181 -5.54 -4.93 -0.38
C PHE A 181 -5.53 -3.40 -0.43
N ILE A 182 -5.26 -2.79 -1.59
CA ILE A 182 -5.24 -1.33 -1.76
C ILE A 182 -6.60 -0.72 -1.40
N ILE A 183 -7.69 -1.30 -1.88
CA ILE A 183 -9.05 -0.82 -1.64
C ILE A 183 -9.40 -0.88 -0.15
N LEU A 184 -9.20 -2.01 0.50
CA LEU A 184 -9.51 -2.17 1.92
C LEU A 184 -8.60 -1.31 2.81
N ALA A 185 -7.32 -1.24 2.50
CA ALA A 185 -6.38 -0.38 3.20
C ALA A 185 -6.76 1.11 3.08
N SER A 186 -7.24 1.55 1.90
CA SER A 186 -7.73 2.92 1.72
C SER A 186 -8.94 3.23 2.59
N PHE A 187 -9.88 2.30 2.75
CA PHE A 187 -11.03 2.47 3.64
C PHE A 187 -10.63 2.52 5.12
N ILE A 188 -9.68 1.69 5.53
CA ILE A 188 -9.15 1.69 6.90
C ILE A 188 -8.46 3.03 7.20
N SER A 189 -7.65 3.52 6.26
CA SER A 189 -6.83 4.74 6.42
C SER A 189 -7.65 6.03 6.30
N ASN A 190 -8.82 6.03 5.64
CA ASN A 190 -9.63 7.24 5.41
C ASN A 190 -9.97 8.01 6.71
N LYS A 191 -10.28 7.32 7.80
CA LYS A 191 -10.58 7.97 9.09
C LYS A 191 -9.36 8.68 9.68
N LEU A 192 -8.19 8.11 9.49
CA LEU A 192 -6.93 8.67 9.95
C LEU A 192 -6.57 9.94 9.16
N PHE A 193 -6.72 9.88 7.83
CA PHE A 193 -6.47 11.01 6.96
C PHE A 193 -7.46 12.16 7.15
N ALA A 194 -8.74 11.87 7.41
CA ALA A 194 -9.72 12.89 7.75
C ALA A 194 -9.37 13.65 9.05
N ARG A 195 -8.81 12.97 10.04
CA ARG A 195 -8.31 13.62 11.28
C ARG A 195 -7.07 14.47 11.03
N LEU A 196 -6.20 14.03 10.11
CA LEU A 196 -5.01 14.81 9.73
C LEU A 196 -5.36 16.08 8.99
N SER A 197 -6.26 16.02 8.01
CA SER A 197 -6.69 17.19 7.26
C SER A 197 -7.32 18.25 8.16
N GLN A 198 -8.11 17.84 9.14
CA GLN A 198 -8.65 18.75 10.15
C GLN A 198 -7.54 19.44 10.97
N LYS A 199 -6.51 18.68 11.42
CA LYS A 199 -5.40 19.25 12.19
C LYS A 199 -4.51 20.18 11.38
N LEU A 200 -4.29 19.89 10.10
CA LEU A 200 -3.47 20.72 9.21
C LEU A 200 -4.15 22.06 8.89
N VAL A 201 -5.48 22.09 8.79
CA VAL A 201 -6.26 23.33 8.62
C VAL A 201 -6.21 24.24 9.86
N TYR A 202 -5.99 23.68 11.06
CA TYR A 202 -5.83 24.49 12.29
C TYR A 202 -4.42 25.07 12.50
N ILE A 203 -3.44 24.67 11.67
CA ILE A 203 -2.03 25.07 11.80
C ILE A 203 -1.61 26.04 10.68
N SER A 204 -2.41 26.17 9.62
CA SER A 204 -2.27 27.15 8.54
C SER A 204 -3.03 28.43 8.85
#